data_661db51b67c0b43ee1cea94074047010
#
_entry.id   661db51b67c0b43ee1cea94074047010
#
_cell.length_a   1.000
_cell.length_b   1.000
_cell.length_c   1.000
_cell.angle_alpha   90.00
_cell.angle_beta   90.00
_cell.angle_gamma   90.00
#
_symmetry.space_group_name_H-M   'P 1'
#
loop_
_entity.id
_entity.type
_entity.pdbx_description
1 polymer ?
#
loop_
_entity_poly.entity_id
_entity_poly.type
_entity_poly.pdbx_seq_one_letter_code
_entity_poly.pdbx_strand_id
1 'polypeptide(L)'
;QDMGLLPDGEPVEEGRPLLPPAGVTAERAMRDPACWWLSVAFFLGTAASVAIGLYLIPVLLERGDSMAQATILLGLLGPTQAVGRVLVTVFDKRMPEPVLTTLVFALHAVGLAIVLFPAGVLLMVVAMTFLGIGRGGLTIMRATLVANRYGTANFGAISGIPAAAQMAARASAPIGGGLLVSALGGYEPMLVALTVVGIAAALAMAVVAFLARPLRLFALPEPAGEPS
;
A
#
# COMPACT_ATOMS: atom_id res chain seq x y z
N GLN A 1 -22.80 -7.08 -16.45
CA GLN A 1 -22.97 -7.11 -17.92
C GLN A 1 -24.23 -7.89 -18.32
N ASP A 2 -24.65 -8.86 -17.53
CA ASP A 2 -25.85 -9.66 -17.83
C ASP A 2 -27.19 -8.92 -17.64
N MET A 3 -27.17 -7.72 -17.10
CA MET A 3 -28.35 -6.89 -16.85
C MET A 3 -28.58 -5.81 -17.93
N GLY A 4 -27.77 -5.77 -18.98
CA GLY A 4 -27.92 -4.78 -20.07
C GLY A 4 -27.64 -3.33 -19.63
N LEU A 5 -26.88 -3.12 -18.56
CA LEU A 5 -26.50 -1.83 -18.02
C LEU A 5 -25.01 -1.57 -18.19
N LEU A 6 -24.65 -0.31 -18.45
CA LEU A 6 -23.26 0.18 -18.39
C LEU A 6 -22.79 0.22 -16.92
N PRO A 7 -21.44 0.31 -16.66
CA PRO A 7 -20.90 0.38 -15.29
C PRO A 7 -21.42 1.57 -14.46
N ASP A 8 -21.91 2.61 -15.09
CA ASP A 8 -22.57 3.80 -14.52
C ASP A 8 -24.06 3.63 -14.26
N GLY A 9 -24.63 2.45 -14.63
CA GLY A 9 -26.03 2.14 -14.44
C GLY A 9 -26.94 2.62 -15.55
N GLU A 10 -26.44 3.24 -16.61
CA GLU A 10 -27.22 3.63 -17.78
C GLU A 10 -27.54 2.42 -18.67
N PRO A 11 -28.72 2.39 -19.33
CA PRO A 11 -29.04 1.34 -20.29
C PRO A 11 -28.04 1.35 -21.46
N VAL A 12 -27.64 0.17 -21.93
CA VAL A 12 -26.83 0.07 -23.14
C VAL A 12 -27.70 0.53 -24.33
N GLU A 13 -27.35 1.66 -24.95
CA GLU A 13 -27.96 2.10 -26.17
C GLU A 13 -27.69 1.06 -27.27
N GLU A 14 -28.77 0.53 -27.89
CA GLU A 14 -28.68 -0.41 -29.01
C GLU A 14 -27.89 0.24 -30.15
N GLY A 15 -26.72 -0.32 -30.47
CA GLY A 15 -25.85 0.16 -31.56
C GLY A 15 -24.60 0.88 -31.12
N ARG A 16 -24.37 1.17 -29.82
CA ARG A 16 -23.09 1.70 -29.33
C ARG A 16 -22.11 0.55 -29.10
N PRO A 17 -21.00 0.44 -29.87
CA PRO A 17 -20.05 -0.61 -29.64
C PRO A 17 -19.44 -0.44 -28.22
N LEU A 18 -19.66 -1.43 -27.36
CA LEU A 18 -18.98 -1.53 -26.08
C LEU A 18 -17.48 -1.67 -26.37
N LEU A 19 -16.74 -0.59 -26.26
CA LEU A 19 -15.28 -0.68 -26.36
C LEU A 19 -14.78 -1.64 -25.28
N PRO A 20 -14.02 -2.66 -25.67
CA PRO A 20 -13.46 -3.58 -24.68
C PRO A 20 -12.64 -2.78 -23.67
N PRO A 21 -12.65 -3.17 -22.39
CA PRO A 21 -11.89 -2.47 -21.35
C PRO A 21 -10.42 -2.39 -21.78
N ALA A 22 -9.87 -1.18 -21.77
CA ALA A 22 -8.50 -0.94 -22.16
C ALA A 22 -7.54 -1.49 -21.10
N GLY A 23 -6.46 -2.15 -21.52
CA GLY A 23 -5.47 -2.67 -20.60
C GLY A 23 -4.44 -3.57 -21.27
N VAL A 24 -3.38 -3.88 -20.52
CA VAL A 24 -2.31 -4.77 -20.96
C VAL A 24 -2.59 -6.21 -20.52
N THR A 25 -1.91 -7.17 -21.16
CA THR A 25 -1.96 -8.58 -20.73
C THR A 25 -1.15 -8.78 -19.45
N ALA A 26 -1.50 -9.80 -18.65
CA ALA A 26 -0.76 -10.15 -17.44
C ALA A 26 0.72 -10.46 -17.72
N GLU A 27 1.00 -11.13 -18.84
CA GLU A 27 2.37 -11.43 -19.27
C GLU A 27 3.18 -10.14 -19.51
N ARG A 28 2.59 -9.13 -20.12
CA ARG A 28 3.26 -7.84 -20.35
C ARG A 28 3.48 -7.08 -19.05
N ALA A 29 2.52 -7.13 -18.12
CA ALA A 29 2.67 -6.54 -16.80
C ALA A 29 3.78 -7.22 -15.98
N MET A 30 3.93 -8.54 -16.05
CA MET A 30 5.02 -9.28 -15.41
C MET A 30 6.40 -8.96 -15.97
N ARG A 31 6.50 -8.49 -17.20
CA ARG A 31 7.75 -8.02 -17.79
C ARG A 31 8.10 -6.57 -17.43
N ASP A 32 7.16 -5.84 -16.83
CA ASP A 32 7.40 -4.47 -16.37
C ASP A 32 8.11 -4.50 -15.00
N PRO A 33 9.32 -3.93 -14.88
CA PRO A 33 10.03 -3.83 -13.59
C PRO A 33 9.21 -3.14 -12.50
N ALA A 34 8.33 -2.20 -12.87
CA ALA A 34 7.50 -1.50 -11.89
C ALA A 34 6.50 -2.42 -11.19
N CYS A 35 6.03 -3.50 -11.84
CA CYS A 35 5.15 -4.50 -11.21
C CYS A 35 5.86 -5.22 -10.05
N TRP A 36 7.14 -5.54 -10.23
CA TRP A 36 7.96 -6.20 -9.21
C TRP A 36 8.35 -5.25 -8.08
N TRP A 37 8.77 -4.02 -8.39
CA TRP A 37 9.06 -3.02 -7.38
C TRP A 37 7.81 -2.68 -6.55
N LEU A 38 6.64 -2.60 -7.19
CA LEU A 38 5.36 -2.45 -6.53
C LEU A 38 5.10 -3.62 -5.55
N SER A 39 5.30 -4.85 -6.02
CA SER A 39 5.11 -6.05 -5.20
C SER A 39 6.08 -6.09 -4.01
N VAL A 40 7.34 -5.72 -4.21
CA VAL A 40 8.35 -5.61 -3.14
C VAL A 40 7.95 -4.53 -2.13
N ALA A 41 7.56 -3.34 -2.58
CA ALA A 41 7.12 -2.25 -1.70
C ALA A 41 5.95 -2.69 -0.83
N PHE A 42 4.93 -3.30 -1.42
CA PHE A 42 3.76 -3.79 -0.68
C PHE A 42 4.08 -4.99 0.22
N PHE A 43 4.99 -5.86 -0.17
CA PHE A 43 5.48 -6.95 0.68
C PHE A 43 6.14 -6.38 1.94
N LEU A 44 7.17 -5.55 1.77
CA LEU A 44 7.95 -4.97 2.87
C LEU A 44 7.08 -4.10 3.79
N GLY A 45 6.27 -3.21 3.21
CA GLY A 45 5.37 -2.35 3.99
C GLY A 45 4.32 -3.13 4.76
N THR A 46 3.78 -4.22 4.18
CA THR A 46 2.82 -5.09 4.87
C THR A 46 3.51 -5.90 5.96
N ALA A 47 4.70 -6.46 5.71
CA ALA A 47 5.46 -7.21 6.70
C ALA A 47 5.79 -6.34 7.92
N ALA A 48 6.32 -5.13 7.71
CA ALA A 48 6.61 -4.19 8.79
C ALA A 48 5.35 -3.79 9.56
N SER A 49 4.24 -3.53 8.84
CA SER A 49 2.95 -3.15 9.43
C SER A 49 2.34 -4.25 10.28
N VAL A 50 2.42 -5.50 9.85
CA VAL A 50 1.91 -6.65 10.63
C VAL A 50 2.81 -6.92 11.83
N ALA A 51 4.13 -6.92 11.64
CA ALA A 51 5.08 -7.15 12.71
C ALA A 51 4.93 -6.11 13.84
N ILE A 52 4.91 -4.80 13.52
CA ILE A 52 4.73 -3.78 14.55
C ILE A 52 3.38 -3.93 15.28
N GLY A 53 2.31 -4.31 14.57
CA GLY A 53 1.01 -4.56 15.19
C GLY A 53 1.00 -5.72 16.19
N LEU A 54 1.84 -6.73 15.99
CA LEU A 54 1.94 -7.89 16.88
C LEU A 54 2.90 -7.65 18.05
N TYR A 55 4.01 -6.96 17.81
CA TYR A 55 5.09 -6.81 18.76
C TYR A 55 5.06 -5.49 19.54
N LEU A 56 4.15 -4.55 19.21
CA LEU A 56 4.05 -3.26 19.88
C LEU A 56 3.80 -3.40 21.40
N ILE A 57 2.85 -4.25 21.79
CA ILE A 57 2.54 -4.45 23.22
C ILE A 57 3.76 -5.01 23.97
N PRO A 58 4.41 -6.11 23.55
CA PRO A 58 5.64 -6.58 24.18
C PRO A 58 6.74 -5.51 24.28
N VAL A 59 6.95 -4.72 23.22
CA VAL A 59 7.93 -3.61 23.22
C VAL A 59 7.62 -2.59 24.29
N LEU A 60 6.36 -2.15 24.40
CA LEU A 60 5.97 -1.12 25.37
C LEU A 60 6.04 -1.65 26.81
N LEU A 61 5.66 -2.91 27.04
CA LEU A 61 5.80 -3.54 28.35
C LEU A 61 7.26 -3.67 28.80
N GLU A 62 8.17 -4.02 27.87
CA GLU A 62 9.62 -4.08 28.16
C GLU A 62 10.17 -2.69 28.51
N ARG A 63 9.61 -1.63 27.95
CA ARG A 63 9.94 -0.23 28.28
C ARG A 63 9.34 0.27 29.58
N GLY A 64 8.50 -0.54 30.27
CA GLY A 64 7.87 -0.20 31.54
C GLY A 64 6.49 0.45 31.41
N ASP A 65 5.91 0.53 30.21
CA ASP A 65 4.55 1.00 30.03
C ASP A 65 3.54 -0.01 30.62
N SER A 66 2.38 0.49 31.07
CA SER A 66 1.32 -0.40 31.54
C SER A 66 0.61 -1.11 30.39
N MET A 67 0.06 -2.31 30.66
CA MET A 67 -0.76 -3.04 29.69
C MET A 67 -1.93 -2.18 29.16
N ALA A 68 -2.54 -1.36 30.02
CA ALA A 68 -3.63 -0.49 29.62
C ALA A 68 -3.17 0.58 28.61
N GLN A 69 -2.02 1.22 28.84
CA GLN A 69 -1.44 2.20 27.92
C GLN A 69 -1.08 1.54 26.57
N ALA A 70 -0.39 0.40 26.60
CA ALA A 70 -0.01 -0.33 25.41
C ALA A 70 -1.23 -0.74 24.56
N THR A 71 -2.30 -1.20 25.21
CA THR A 71 -3.55 -1.58 24.54
C THR A 71 -4.27 -0.37 23.92
N ILE A 72 -4.34 0.77 24.63
CA ILE A 72 -4.93 2.01 24.11
C ILE A 72 -4.14 2.49 22.88
N LEU A 73 -2.80 2.51 22.95
CA LEU A 73 -1.94 2.93 21.85
C LEU A 73 -2.13 2.02 20.62
N LEU A 74 -2.15 0.71 20.81
CA LEU A 74 -2.42 -0.22 19.71
C LEU A 74 -3.83 -0.02 19.13
N GLY A 75 -4.81 0.26 19.99
CA GLY A 75 -6.19 0.54 19.61
C GLY A 75 -6.34 1.77 18.71
N LEU A 76 -5.45 2.76 18.81
CA LEU A 76 -5.44 3.96 17.95
C LEU A 76 -5.20 3.62 16.47
N LEU A 77 -4.57 2.49 16.15
CA LEU A 77 -4.36 2.08 14.77
C LEU A 77 -5.67 1.94 13.98
N GLY A 78 -6.76 1.50 14.61
CA GLY A 78 -8.05 1.34 13.94
C GLY A 78 -8.64 2.67 13.43
N PRO A 79 -8.94 3.63 14.31
CA PRO A 79 -9.45 4.95 13.91
C PRO A 79 -8.51 5.69 12.94
N THR A 80 -7.21 5.68 13.19
CA THR A 80 -6.23 6.36 12.34
C THR A 80 -6.10 5.73 10.95
N GLN A 81 -6.33 4.42 10.80
CA GLN A 81 -6.47 3.79 9.48
C GLN A 81 -7.68 4.30 8.71
N ALA A 82 -8.82 4.51 9.39
CA ALA A 82 -10.00 5.08 8.75
C ALA A 82 -9.71 6.51 8.25
N VAL A 83 -9.04 7.32 9.07
CA VAL A 83 -8.56 8.65 8.67
C VAL A 83 -7.64 8.58 7.46
N GLY A 84 -6.69 7.63 7.46
CA GLY A 84 -5.76 7.42 6.34
C GLY A 84 -6.47 7.11 5.02
N ARG A 85 -7.52 6.30 5.05
CA ARG A 85 -8.34 6.02 3.85
C ARG A 85 -9.03 7.26 3.33
N VAL A 86 -9.63 8.06 4.21
CA VAL A 86 -10.28 9.31 3.83
C VAL A 86 -9.28 10.30 3.24
N LEU A 87 -8.13 10.49 3.90
CA LEU A 87 -7.08 11.38 3.41
C LEU A 87 -6.61 10.99 2.01
N VAL A 88 -6.31 9.71 1.78
CA VAL A 88 -5.91 9.23 0.46
C VAL A 88 -6.99 9.53 -0.57
N THR A 89 -8.26 9.26 -0.31
CA THR A 89 -9.36 9.53 -1.25
C THR A 89 -9.51 11.03 -1.57
N VAL A 90 -9.26 11.90 -0.59
CA VAL A 90 -9.33 13.36 -0.79
C VAL A 90 -8.14 13.87 -1.61
N PHE A 91 -6.94 13.35 -1.33
CA PHE A 91 -5.71 13.81 -1.99
C PHE A 91 -5.46 13.16 -3.35
N ASP A 92 -6.06 12.01 -3.63
CA ASP A 92 -5.93 11.28 -4.91
C ASP A 92 -6.29 12.17 -6.12
N LYS A 93 -7.26 13.08 -5.96
CA LYS A 93 -7.65 14.04 -7.00
C LYS A 93 -6.72 15.26 -7.14
N ARG A 94 -5.82 15.47 -6.18
CA ARG A 94 -4.96 16.68 -6.09
C ARG A 94 -3.50 16.41 -6.35
N MET A 95 -3.06 15.16 -6.24
CA MET A 95 -1.66 14.77 -6.35
C MET A 95 -1.49 13.62 -7.32
N PRO A 96 -0.36 13.56 -8.05
CA PRO A 96 -0.04 12.38 -8.84
C PRO A 96 0.00 11.14 -7.93
N GLU A 97 -0.73 10.11 -8.31
CA GLU A 97 -0.89 8.88 -7.54
C GLU A 97 0.42 8.25 -7.06
N PRO A 98 1.50 8.14 -7.88
CA PRO A 98 2.76 7.58 -7.42
C PRO A 98 3.41 8.41 -6.30
N VAL A 99 3.24 9.73 -6.33
CA VAL A 99 3.73 10.64 -5.29
C VAL A 99 2.94 10.43 -3.99
N LEU A 100 1.61 10.43 -4.09
CA LEU A 100 0.74 10.18 -2.93
C LEU A 100 1.05 8.84 -2.26
N THR A 101 1.24 7.78 -3.06
CA THR A 101 1.58 6.47 -2.53
C THR A 101 2.95 6.47 -1.87
N THR A 102 3.95 7.13 -2.46
CA THR A 102 5.27 7.25 -1.84
C THR A 102 5.19 7.98 -0.50
N LEU A 103 4.39 9.05 -0.39
CA LEU A 103 4.15 9.77 0.87
C LEU A 103 3.49 8.88 1.92
N VAL A 104 2.53 8.05 1.54
CA VAL A 104 1.88 7.09 2.44
C VAL A 104 2.90 6.08 3.00
N PHE A 105 3.79 5.54 2.16
CA PHE A 105 4.85 4.65 2.61
C PHE A 105 5.88 5.38 3.49
N ALA A 106 6.26 6.60 3.12
CA ALA A 106 7.17 7.42 3.91
C ALA A 106 6.59 7.74 5.30
N LEU A 107 5.31 8.09 5.37
CA LEU A 107 4.61 8.35 6.63
C LEU A 107 4.61 7.11 7.53
N HIS A 108 4.38 5.92 6.95
CA HIS A 108 4.46 4.67 7.68
C HIS A 108 5.88 4.41 8.21
N ALA A 109 6.92 4.64 7.40
CA ALA A 109 8.32 4.50 7.81
C ALA A 109 8.70 5.50 8.93
N VAL A 110 8.22 6.75 8.85
CA VAL A 110 8.41 7.75 9.90
C VAL A 110 7.73 7.30 11.19
N GLY A 111 6.50 6.76 11.12
CA GLY A 111 5.83 6.18 12.27
C GLY A 111 6.65 5.07 12.94
N LEU A 112 7.24 4.16 12.17
CA LEU A 112 8.15 3.13 12.69
C LEU A 112 9.40 3.75 13.35
N ALA A 113 10.00 4.77 12.70
CA ALA A 113 11.17 5.44 13.23
C ALA A 113 10.88 6.16 14.56
N ILE A 114 9.71 6.76 14.72
CA ILE A 114 9.30 7.40 15.97
C ILE A 114 9.19 6.36 17.10
N VAL A 115 8.70 5.15 16.83
CA VAL A 115 8.60 4.08 17.83
C VAL A 115 9.97 3.66 18.37
N LEU A 116 11.07 3.90 17.65
CA LEU A 116 12.44 3.61 18.16
C LEU A 116 12.81 4.43 19.41
N PHE A 117 12.25 5.63 19.55
CA PHE A 117 12.59 6.49 20.67
C PHE A 117 11.76 6.15 21.90
N PRO A 118 12.38 5.91 23.06
CA PRO A 118 11.69 5.74 24.34
C PRO A 118 11.14 7.10 24.79
N ALA A 119 10.03 7.49 24.20
CA ALA A 119 9.42 8.78 24.44
C ALA A 119 8.06 8.61 25.13
N GLY A 120 7.63 9.65 25.85
CA GLY A 120 6.36 9.63 26.54
C GLY A 120 5.14 9.38 25.64
N VAL A 121 4.00 9.11 26.25
CA VAL A 121 2.75 8.71 25.60
C VAL A 121 2.37 9.60 24.39
N LEU A 122 2.64 10.90 24.46
CA LEU A 122 2.30 11.82 23.36
C LEU A 122 3.03 11.47 22.05
N LEU A 123 4.33 11.17 22.11
CA LEU A 123 5.07 10.81 20.90
C LEU A 123 4.64 9.44 20.37
N MET A 124 4.25 8.51 21.25
CA MET A 124 3.67 7.23 20.86
C MET A 124 2.32 7.41 20.14
N VAL A 125 1.47 8.34 20.62
CA VAL A 125 0.21 8.70 19.91
C VAL A 125 0.50 9.23 18.51
N VAL A 126 1.52 10.08 18.34
CA VAL A 126 1.95 10.57 17.02
C VAL A 126 2.45 9.40 16.14
N ALA A 127 3.27 8.51 16.70
CA ALA A 127 3.74 7.32 15.98
C ALA A 127 2.58 6.44 15.50
N MET A 128 1.63 6.13 16.40
CA MET A 128 0.44 5.34 16.06
C MET A 128 -0.43 6.02 15.01
N THR A 129 -0.53 7.35 15.04
CA THR A 129 -1.27 8.11 14.04
C THR A 129 -0.62 7.97 12.67
N PHE A 130 0.70 8.11 12.57
CA PHE A 130 1.42 7.98 11.31
C PHE A 130 1.38 6.54 10.78
N LEU A 131 1.59 5.55 11.65
CA LEU A 131 1.45 4.13 11.30
C LEU A 131 0.05 3.79 10.79
N GLY A 132 -0.98 4.28 11.49
CA GLY A 132 -2.36 4.03 11.11
C GLY A 132 -2.73 4.68 9.79
N ILE A 133 -2.42 5.97 9.59
CA ILE A 133 -2.67 6.68 8.32
C ILE A 133 -1.97 5.97 7.17
N GLY A 134 -0.68 5.65 7.33
CA GLY A 134 0.09 4.90 6.35
C GLY A 134 -0.56 3.55 6.00
N ARG A 135 -0.89 2.74 7.01
CA ARG A 135 -1.55 1.44 6.84
C ARG A 135 -2.93 1.54 6.17
N GLY A 136 -3.70 2.59 6.50
CA GLY A 136 -4.99 2.86 5.87
C GLY A 136 -4.87 3.17 4.39
N GLY A 137 -3.91 4.02 4.03
CA GLY A 137 -3.63 4.39 2.64
C GLY A 137 -3.15 3.22 1.77
N LEU A 138 -2.25 2.38 2.30
CA LEU A 138 -1.75 1.19 1.60
C LEU A 138 -2.87 0.27 1.10
N THR A 139 -3.98 0.19 1.84
CA THR A 139 -5.09 -0.70 1.49
C THR A 139 -5.78 -0.28 0.18
N ILE A 140 -5.91 1.03 -0.07
CA ILE A 140 -6.59 1.57 -1.25
C ILE A 140 -5.63 1.69 -2.43
N MET A 141 -4.43 2.22 -2.19
CA MET A 141 -3.46 2.56 -3.23
C MET A 141 -3.05 1.40 -4.12
N ARG A 142 -3.04 0.15 -3.62
CA ARG A 142 -2.69 -1.00 -4.44
C ARG A 142 -3.61 -1.19 -5.65
N ALA A 143 -4.92 -1.12 -5.42
CA ALA A 143 -5.90 -1.31 -6.49
C ALA A 143 -5.84 -0.18 -7.51
N THR A 144 -5.76 1.06 -7.03
CA THR A 144 -5.70 2.25 -7.86
C THR A 144 -4.44 2.26 -8.73
N LEU A 145 -3.26 2.00 -8.15
CA LEU A 145 -1.98 1.92 -8.89
C LEU A 145 -2.01 0.88 -10.02
N VAL A 146 -2.57 -0.31 -9.75
CA VAL A 146 -2.65 -1.36 -10.76
C VAL A 146 -3.64 -0.95 -11.86
N ALA A 147 -4.81 -0.43 -11.50
CA ALA A 147 -5.83 -0.01 -12.45
C ALA A 147 -5.34 1.11 -13.37
N ASN A 148 -4.71 2.13 -12.79
CA ASN A 148 -4.25 3.31 -13.53
C ASN A 148 -3.02 3.01 -14.42
N ARG A 149 -2.15 2.09 -13.98
CA ARG A 149 -0.95 1.75 -14.75
C ARG A 149 -1.20 0.72 -15.85
N TYR A 150 -1.99 -0.30 -15.57
CA TYR A 150 -2.16 -1.46 -16.45
C TYR A 150 -3.53 -1.57 -17.09
N GLY A 151 -4.47 -0.71 -16.69
CA GLY A 151 -5.85 -0.74 -17.14
C GLY A 151 -6.70 -1.80 -16.47
N THR A 152 -7.95 -1.90 -16.89
CA THR A 152 -8.97 -2.75 -16.24
C THR A 152 -9.22 -4.08 -16.96
N ALA A 153 -8.72 -4.27 -18.21
CA ALA A 153 -8.99 -5.47 -19.00
C ALA A 153 -8.56 -6.78 -18.31
N ASN A 154 -7.39 -6.80 -17.72
CA ASN A 154 -6.83 -7.96 -17.00
C ASN A 154 -6.54 -7.64 -15.52
N PHE A 155 -7.31 -6.74 -14.92
CA PHE A 155 -7.08 -6.23 -13.58
C PHE A 155 -6.93 -7.34 -12.54
N GLY A 156 -7.81 -8.34 -12.55
CA GLY A 156 -7.78 -9.45 -11.59
C GLY A 156 -6.46 -10.21 -11.60
N ALA A 157 -5.97 -10.56 -12.79
CA ALA A 157 -4.71 -11.30 -12.95
C ALA A 157 -3.49 -10.45 -12.52
N ILE A 158 -3.46 -9.17 -12.92
CA ILE A 158 -2.34 -8.28 -12.64
C ILE A 158 -2.31 -7.87 -11.16
N SER A 159 -3.46 -7.48 -10.58
CA SER A 159 -3.56 -7.10 -9.16
C SER A 159 -3.33 -8.29 -8.21
N GLY A 160 -3.48 -9.51 -8.71
CA GLY A 160 -3.17 -10.74 -7.99
C GLY A 160 -1.69 -10.85 -7.60
N ILE A 161 -0.77 -10.31 -8.41
CA ILE A 161 0.69 -10.39 -8.15
C ILE A 161 1.07 -9.64 -6.85
N PRO A 162 0.83 -8.32 -6.72
CA PRO A 162 1.10 -7.61 -5.47
C PRO A 162 0.19 -8.07 -4.31
N ALA A 163 -1.02 -8.62 -4.59
CA ALA A 163 -1.86 -9.21 -3.58
C ALA A 163 -1.23 -10.47 -2.98
N ALA A 164 -0.69 -11.36 -3.81
CA ALA A 164 0.03 -12.55 -3.35
C ALA A 164 1.25 -12.17 -2.50
N ALA A 165 2.01 -11.15 -2.91
CA ALA A 165 3.12 -10.61 -2.12
C ALA A 165 2.66 -10.12 -0.73
N GLN A 166 1.54 -9.38 -0.66
CA GLN A 166 0.96 -8.95 0.63
C GLN A 166 0.50 -10.13 1.50
N MET A 167 -0.11 -11.16 0.90
CA MET A 167 -0.53 -12.36 1.62
C MET A 167 0.68 -13.11 2.19
N ALA A 168 1.73 -13.29 1.39
CA ALA A 168 2.99 -13.87 1.84
C ALA A 168 3.60 -13.07 3.00
N ALA A 169 3.59 -11.73 2.91
CA ALA A 169 4.06 -10.86 3.98
C ALA A 169 3.26 -11.04 5.28
N ARG A 170 1.92 -11.11 5.19
CA ARG A 170 1.06 -11.34 6.37
C ARG A 170 1.32 -12.69 7.01
N ALA A 171 1.53 -13.73 6.22
CA ALA A 171 1.81 -15.07 6.72
C ALA A 171 3.21 -15.18 7.35
N SER A 172 4.22 -14.52 6.76
CA SER A 172 5.61 -14.60 7.23
C SER A 172 5.96 -13.61 8.35
N ALA A 173 5.26 -12.47 8.47
CA ALA A 173 5.59 -11.42 9.42
C ALA A 173 5.59 -11.87 10.90
N PRO A 174 4.66 -12.70 11.39
CA PRO A 174 4.72 -13.19 12.78
C PRO A 174 5.99 -14.00 13.05
N ILE A 175 6.32 -14.92 12.14
CA ILE A 175 7.51 -15.76 12.25
C ILE A 175 8.77 -14.91 12.08
N GLY A 176 8.80 -14.07 11.06
CA GLY A 176 9.93 -13.18 10.79
C GLY A 176 10.22 -12.22 11.95
N GLY A 177 9.19 -11.65 12.57
CA GLY A 177 9.35 -10.81 13.74
C GLY A 177 9.92 -11.57 14.94
N GLY A 178 9.41 -12.78 15.21
CA GLY A 178 9.94 -13.64 16.28
C GLY A 178 11.40 -14.05 16.05
N LEU A 179 11.75 -14.40 14.81
CA LEU A 179 13.14 -14.70 14.44
C LEU A 179 14.04 -13.46 14.60
N LEU A 180 13.57 -12.26 14.25
CA LEU A 180 14.34 -11.04 14.46
C LEU A 180 14.58 -10.77 15.95
N VAL A 181 13.57 -10.94 16.81
CA VAL A 181 13.73 -10.78 18.25
C VAL A 181 14.77 -11.77 18.81
N SER A 182 14.67 -13.05 18.40
CA SER A 182 15.59 -14.09 18.90
C SER A 182 17.02 -13.94 18.36
N ALA A 183 17.16 -13.60 17.08
CA ALA A 183 18.46 -13.47 16.42
C ALA A 183 19.21 -12.19 16.81
N LEU A 184 18.47 -11.10 17.03
CA LEU A 184 19.05 -9.79 17.36
C LEU A 184 19.13 -9.53 18.89
N GLY A 185 18.56 -10.42 19.70
CA GLY A 185 18.67 -10.37 21.16
C GLY A 185 17.70 -9.40 21.85
N GLY A 186 16.58 -9.04 21.23
CA GLY A 186 15.55 -8.20 21.86
C GLY A 186 14.65 -7.44 20.91
N TYR A 187 13.70 -6.72 21.50
CA TYR A 187 12.72 -5.94 20.71
C TYR A 187 13.28 -4.65 20.12
N GLU A 188 14.23 -3.99 20.81
CA GLU A 188 14.85 -2.74 20.30
C GLU A 188 15.58 -2.95 18.96
N PRO A 189 16.48 -3.95 18.82
CA PRO A 189 17.10 -4.22 17.53
C PRO A 189 16.09 -4.68 16.46
N MET A 190 15.04 -5.41 16.86
CA MET A 190 13.94 -5.75 15.95
C MET A 190 13.25 -4.49 15.41
N LEU A 191 12.97 -3.49 16.26
CA LEU A 191 12.35 -2.22 15.82
C LEU A 191 13.25 -1.48 14.82
N VAL A 192 14.57 -1.47 15.03
CA VAL A 192 15.52 -0.92 14.06
C VAL A 192 15.39 -1.65 12.73
N ALA A 193 15.38 -2.97 12.73
CA ALA A 193 15.23 -3.77 11.52
C ALA A 193 13.90 -3.48 10.82
N LEU A 194 12.77 -3.38 11.55
CA LEU A 194 11.47 -3.04 10.99
C LEU A 194 11.46 -1.62 10.40
N THR A 195 12.16 -0.68 11.03
CA THR A 195 12.28 0.68 10.49
C THR A 195 13.05 0.69 9.18
N VAL A 196 14.17 -0.06 9.10
CA VAL A 196 14.93 -0.23 7.85
C VAL A 196 14.05 -0.87 6.76
N VAL A 197 13.26 -1.89 7.10
CA VAL A 197 12.30 -2.51 6.17
C VAL A 197 11.24 -1.51 5.71
N GLY A 198 10.72 -0.67 6.61
CA GLY A 198 9.77 0.39 6.28
C GLY A 198 10.36 1.45 5.35
N ILE A 199 11.60 1.87 5.60
CA ILE A 199 12.34 2.80 4.71
C ILE A 199 12.58 2.15 3.34
N ALA A 200 13.02 0.89 3.31
CA ALA A 200 13.21 0.15 2.07
C ALA A 200 11.90 0.04 1.26
N ALA A 201 10.77 -0.16 1.93
CA ALA A 201 9.45 -0.16 1.29
C ALA A 201 9.11 1.21 0.66
N ALA A 202 9.39 2.32 1.37
CA ALA A 202 9.19 3.67 0.86
C ALA A 202 10.11 3.97 -0.34
N LEU A 203 11.37 3.55 -0.28
CA LEU A 203 12.31 3.68 -1.39
C LEU A 203 11.89 2.84 -2.61
N ALA A 204 11.47 1.60 -2.40
CA ALA A 204 10.94 0.76 -3.47
C ALA A 204 9.73 1.42 -4.15
N MET A 205 8.84 2.05 -3.37
CA MET A 205 7.71 2.80 -3.93
C MET A 205 8.14 4.07 -4.67
N ALA A 206 9.16 4.77 -4.18
CA ALA A 206 9.75 5.92 -4.88
C ALA A 206 10.34 5.50 -6.24
N VAL A 207 10.97 4.31 -6.33
CA VAL A 207 11.42 3.74 -7.61
C VAL A 207 10.23 3.51 -8.55
N VAL A 208 9.12 2.97 -8.06
CA VAL A 208 7.88 2.83 -8.87
C VAL A 208 7.43 4.20 -9.37
N ALA A 209 7.42 5.22 -8.51
CA ALA A 209 7.04 6.58 -8.90
C ALA A 209 7.97 7.15 -9.99
N PHE A 210 9.26 6.87 -9.90
CA PHE A 210 10.25 7.29 -10.91
C PHE A 210 10.08 6.53 -12.24
N LEU A 211 9.77 5.23 -12.17
CA LEU A 211 9.48 4.41 -13.35
C LEU A 211 8.08 4.66 -13.93
N ALA A 212 7.23 5.39 -13.22
CA ALA A 212 5.86 5.73 -13.62
C ALA A 212 5.83 6.81 -14.73
N ARG A 213 6.65 6.66 -15.76
CA ARG A 213 6.36 7.34 -17.03
C ARG A 213 5.07 6.76 -17.55
N PRO A 214 4.10 7.59 -17.98
CA PRO A 214 2.87 7.07 -18.58
C PRO A 214 3.28 6.15 -19.72
N LEU A 215 2.97 4.87 -19.57
CA LEU A 215 3.00 3.98 -20.72
C LEU A 215 2.01 4.60 -21.69
N ARG A 216 2.48 5.19 -22.79
CA ARG A 216 1.67 5.75 -23.90
C ARG A 216 0.92 4.63 -24.64
N LEU A 217 0.34 3.70 -23.91
CA LEU A 217 -0.36 2.52 -24.39
C LEU A 217 -1.87 2.75 -24.52
N PHE A 218 -2.34 3.89 -24.05
CA PHE A 218 -3.72 4.36 -24.23
C PHE A 218 -3.83 5.46 -25.28
N ALA A 219 -2.94 5.51 -26.28
CA ALA A 219 -3.27 6.21 -27.50
C ALA A 219 -4.47 5.45 -28.10
N LEU A 220 -5.67 5.98 -27.87
CA LEU A 220 -6.82 5.60 -28.67
C LEU A 220 -6.36 5.70 -30.13
N PRO A 221 -6.63 4.69 -30.97
CA PRO A 221 -6.42 4.88 -32.40
C PRO A 221 -7.18 6.16 -32.77
N GLU A 222 -6.47 7.10 -33.42
CA GLU A 222 -7.14 8.29 -33.99
C GLU A 222 -8.36 7.80 -34.77
N PRO A 223 -9.55 8.43 -34.59
CA PRO A 223 -10.70 8.09 -35.38
C PRO A 223 -10.25 8.20 -36.83
N ALA A 224 -10.33 7.09 -37.54
CA ALA A 224 -10.05 7.04 -38.98
C ALA A 224 -10.82 8.18 -39.60
N GLY A 225 -10.08 9.14 -40.20
CA GLY A 225 -10.66 10.32 -40.76
C GLY A 225 -11.82 9.96 -41.67
N GLU A 226 -12.96 10.63 -41.49
CA GLU A 226 -14.07 10.56 -42.40
C GLU A 226 -13.55 10.90 -43.82
N PRO A 227 -13.80 10.05 -44.82
CA PRO A 227 -13.49 10.41 -46.19
C PRO A 227 -14.43 11.56 -46.60
N SER A 228 -13.82 12.67 -46.98
CA SER A 228 -14.46 13.85 -47.58
C SER A 228 -15.18 13.54 -48.89
#